data_c79e28ebc0233040f5d153d4c081dbc1
#
_entry.id   c79e28ebc0233040f5d153d4c081dbc1
#
_cell.length_a   1.000
_cell.length_b   1.000
_cell.length_c   1.000
_cell.angle_alpha   90.00
_cell.angle_beta   90.00
_cell.angle_gamma   90.00
#
_symmetry.space_group_name_H-M   'P 1'
#
loop_
_entity.id
_entity.type
_entity.pdbx_description
1 polymer ?
#
loop_
_entity_poly.entity_id
_entity_poly.type
_entity_poly.pdbx_seq_one_letter_code
_entity_poly.pdbx_strand_id
1 'polypeptide(L)'
;MSAASPFAAIEEAIAHFREGRLVIIVDDEDRENEGDLAIAAEKVTPAAINFMAKNGRGLICLALDEERCRQLELPLMVEANTSSFGTAFTVSIEARGKTTTGISAADRAATILTAIDPATRPEDLLRPGHVFPLRARPGGVLKRAGQTEASVDLATLAGLQPAAVICEVMNDDGTMARVPDLAGFCERHGLLMITVSDLIRHRLRHETLVRKIASPRLPTAYGEFRIHAYRSDITGDENVALVMGDISPHEPVLVRVHSQCLTGDIFASARCDCGIQLEQALSKIAQEGCGVLLYLLQEGRGIGLMNKLRAYELQEQGHDTVEANERLGFRPDQRDYGVGAQILRDLGVRKMRLMTNNPSKYIALNGYGLEIVERVPLEVPPTDATRDYLRTKREKLGHLLKLV
;
A
#
# COMPACT_ATOMS: atom_id res chain seq x y z
N MET A 1 18.17 5.29 -26.59
CA MET A 1 17.96 3.91 -26.10
C MET A 1 17.47 4.07 -24.64
N SER A 2 16.24 3.70 -24.34
CA SER A 2 15.76 3.69 -22.93
C SER A 2 16.63 2.69 -22.19
N ALA A 3 17.33 3.12 -21.12
CA ALA A 3 18.03 2.21 -20.25
C ALA A 3 17.01 1.21 -19.70
N ALA A 4 17.32 -0.08 -19.76
CA ALA A 4 16.48 -1.10 -19.16
C ALA A 4 16.31 -0.78 -17.67
N SER A 5 15.11 -0.97 -17.12
CA SER A 5 14.85 -0.75 -15.70
C SER A 5 15.81 -1.63 -14.88
N PRO A 6 16.47 -1.08 -13.84
CA PRO A 6 17.35 -1.87 -12.97
C PRO A 6 16.59 -2.84 -12.06
N PHE A 7 15.25 -2.80 -12.06
CA PHE A 7 14.40 -3.59 -11.20
C PHE A 7 13.92 -4.87 -11.91
N ALA A 8 14.02 -5.98 -11.18
CA ALA A 8 13.55 -7.29 -11.61
C ALA A 8 12.04 -7.46 -11.40
N ALA A 9 11.45 -8.46 -12.03
CA ALA A 9 10.07 -8.87 -11.78
C ALA A 9 9.92 -9.47 -10.37
N ILE A 10 8.76 -9.25 -9.74
CA ILE A 10 8.49 -9.78 -8.39
C ILE A 10 8.53 -11.30 -8.36
N GLU A 11 8.07 -11.97 -9.42
CA GLU A 11 8.09 -13.42 -9.57
C GLU A 11 9.52 -13.98 -9.52
N GLU A 12 10.49 -13.28 -10.09
CA GLU A 12 11.92 -13.65 -10.03
C GLU A 12 12.47 -13.50 -8.62
N ALA A 13 12.10 -12.41 -7.93
CA ALA A 13 12.49 -12.19 -6.53
C ALA A 13 11.90 -13.24 -5.60
N ILE A 14 10.64 -13.64 -5.80
CA ILE A 14 9.98 -14.74 -5.07
C ILE A 14 10.75 -16.04 -5.27
N ALA A 15 11.17 -16.36 -6.50
CA ALA A 15 11.97 -17.55 -6.79
C ALA A 15 13.32 -17.50 -6.07
N HIS A 16 14.03 -16.37 -6.09
CA HIS A 16 15.28 -16.17 -5.36
C HIS A 16 15.12 -16.37 -3.85
N PHE A 17 14.07 -15.78 -3.24
CA PHE A 17 13.79 -15.98 -1.82
C PHE A 17 13.57 -17.46 -1.46
N ARG A 18 12.81 -18.17 -2.31
CA ARG A 18 12.54 -19.61 -2.12
C ARG A 18 13.83 -20.44 -2.17
N GLU A 19 14.78 -20.05 -3.03
CA GLU A 19 16.09 -20.69 -3.15
C GLU A 19 17.10 -20.27 -2.06
N GLY A 20 16.75 -19.31 -1.21
CA GLY A 20 17.65 -18.77 -0.18
C GLY A 20 18.70 -17.81 -0.74
N ARG A 21 18.40 -17.13 -1.83
CA ARG A 21 19.25 -16.10 -2.44
C ARG A 21 18.87 -14.72 -1.92
N LEU A 22 19.87 -13.87 -1.78
CA LEU A 22 19.69 -12.46 -1.39
C LEU A 22 19.03 -11.67 -2.51
N VAL A 23 18.16 -10.74 -2.11
CA VAL A 23 17.51 -9.74 -2.99
C VAL A 23 17.68 -8.37 -2.35
N ILE A 24 17.78 -7.30 -3.14
CA ILE A 24 17.70 -5.93 -2.65
C ILE A 24 16.25 -5.44 -2.78
N ILE A 25 15.73 -4.89 -1.69
CA ILE A 25 14.40 -4.28 -1.63
C ILE A 25 14.57 -2.78 -1.42
N VAL A 26 14.08 -1.96 -2.36
CA VAL A 26 14.17 -0.49 -2.32
C VAL A 26 12.79 0.08 -2.02
N ASP A 27 12.72 1.05 -1.12
CA ASP A 27 11.50 1.78 -0.84
C ASP A 27 11.37 3.07 -1.69
N ASP A 28 10.32 3.83 -1.46
CA ASP A 28 9.99 5.03 -2.24
C ASP A 28 10.99 6.16 -1.97
N GLU A 29 11.28 6.97 -3.00
CA GLU A 29 12.15 8.16 -2.92
C GLU A 29 11.64 9.18 -1.89
N ASP A 30 10.33 9.26 -1.70
CA ASP A 30 9.69 10.15 -0.73
C ASP A 30 9.64 9.57 0.69
N ARG A 31 10.19 8.35 0.93
CA ARG A 31 10.23 7.70 2.24
C ARG A 31 11.67 7.72 2.79
N GLU A 32 12.37 6.60 2.86
CA GLU A 32 13.78 6.50 3.28
C GLU A 32 14.71 6.62 2.08
N ASN A 33 14.22 6.21 0.89
CA ASN A 33 14.98 6.11 -0.35
C ASN A 33 16.23 5.25 -0.19
N GLU A 34 16.09 4.10 0.48
CA GLU A 34 17.16 3.19 0.83
C GLU A 34 16.91 1.80 0.27
N GLY A 35 17.96 0.98 0.22
CA GLY A 35 17.87 -0.40 -0.21
C GLY A 35 18.44 -1.34 0.85
N ASP A 36 17.66 -2.37 1.18
CA ASP A 36 18.05 -3.41 2.12
C ASP A 36 18.36 -4.71 1.38
N LEU A 37 19.49 -5.33 1.71
CA LEU A 37 19.69 -6.75 1.47
C LEU A 37 18.66 -7.54 2.27
N ALA A 38 17.97 -8.46 1.63
CA ALA A 38 16.95 -9.29 2.27
C ALA A 38 17.12 -10.76 1.89
N ILE A 39 16.88 -11.66 2.85
CA ILE A 39 16.83 -13.12 2.66
C ILE A 39 15.75 -13.71 3.57
N ALA A 40 15.05 -14.77 3.12
CA ALA A 40 14.13 -15.48 3.99
C ALA A 40 14.85 -16.03 5.23
N ALA A 41 14.27 -15.82 6.41
CA ALA A 41 14.93 -16.16 7.68
C ALA A 41 15.22 -17.67 7.80
N GLU A 42 14.34 -18.55 7.27
CA GLU A 42 14.57 -20.00 7.29
C GLU A 42 15.70 -20.47 6.36
N LYS A 43 16.15 -19.61 5.45
CA LYS A 43 17.26 -19.87 4.52
C LYS A 43 18.56 -19.20 4.96
N VAL A 44 18.55 -18.52 6.11
CA VAL A 44 19.75 -17.82 6.59
C VAL A 44 20.89 -18.78 6.89
N THR A 45 22.09 -18.35 6.53
CA THR A 45 23.33 -19.07 6.82
C THR A 45 24.36 -18.13 7.43
N PRO A 46 25.39 -18.62 8.12
CA PRO A 46 26.52 -17.78 8.56
C PRO A 46 27.16 -17.00 7.41
N ALA A 47 27.22 -17.60 6.21
CA ALA A 47 27.77 -16.94 5.02
C ALA A 47 26.91 -15.76 4.57
N ALA A 48 25.56 -15.89 4.60
CA ALA A 48 24.66 -14.79 4.28
C ALA A 48 24.77 -13.63 5.29
N ILE A 49 24.81 -13.93 6.60
CA ILE A 49 25.03 -12.93 7.64
C ILE A 49 26.39 -12.22 7.47
N ASN A 50 27.44 -13.00 7.17
CA ASN A 50 28.75 -12.40 6.91
C ASN A 50 28.76 -11.53 5.67
N PHE A 51 28.02 -11.91 4.61
CA PHE A 51 27.86 -11.11 3.40
C PHE A 51 27.18 -9.77 3.73
N MET A 52 26.07 -9.81 4.46
CA MET A 52 25.35 -8.61 4.92
C MET A 52 26.26 -7.69 5.75
N ALA A 53 26.96 -8.25 6.75
CA ALA A 53 27.84 -7.48 7.62
C ALA A 53 29.00 -6.82 6.86
N LYS A 54 29.60 -7.55 5.90
CA LYS A 54 30.78 -7.11 5.15
C LYS A 54 30.41 -6.13 4.01
N ASN A 55 29.36 -6.41 3.28
CA ASN A 55 29.03 -5.70 2.06
C ASN A 55 27.83 -4.76 2.22
N GLY A 56 26.83 -5.10 3.04
CA GLY A 56 25.72 -4.20 3.39
C GLY A 56 26.15 -3.14 4.39
N ARG A 57 26.81 -3.55 5.49
CA ARG A 57 27.35 -2.68 6.55
C ARG A 57 26.30 -2.03 7.44
N GLY A 58 25.02 -2.24 7.15
CA GLY A 58 23.89 -1.78 7.96
C GLY A 58 23.64 -2.62 9.20
N LEU A 59 22.53 -2.35 9.88
CA LEU A 59 22.09 -3.13 11.03
C LEU A 59 21.38 -4.40 10.58
N ILE A 60 21.92 -5.57 10.93
CA ILE A 60 21.28 -6.84 10.61
C ILE A 60 20.08 -7.04 11.54
N CYS A 61 18.87 -6.99 10.96
CA CYS A 61 17.60 -7.11 11.65
C CYS A 61 16.83 -8.36 11.23
N LEU A 62 16.03 -8.91 12.16
CA LEU A 62 15.12 -10.01 11.92
C LEU A 62 13.69 -9.50 11.82
N ALA A 63 13.15 -9.35 10.61
CA ALA A 63 11.75 -9.02 10.40
C ALA A 63 10.87 -10.25 10.71
N LEU A 64 9.91 -10.08 11.61
CA LEU A 64 8.95 -11.10 12.04
C LEU A 64 7.53 -10.57 11.89
N ASP A 65 6.58 -11.47 11.67
CA ASP A 65 5.18 -11.11 11.79
C ASP A 65 4.78 -10.84 13.25
N GLU A 66 3.64 -10.20 13.45
CA GLU A 66 3.14 -9.84 14.78
C GLU A 66 2.85 -11.08 15.63
N GLU A 67 2.35 -12.16 15.03
CA GLU A 67 2.01 -13.40 15.72
C GLU A 67 3.27 -14.07 16.30
N ARG A 68 4.35 -14.11 15.53
CA ARG A 68 5.62 -14.67 16.02
C ARG A 68 6.22 -13.84 17.13
N CYS A 69 6.17 -12.50 17.01
CA CYS A 69 6.59 -11.59 18.08
C CYS A 69 5.80 -11.84 19.38
N ARG A 70 4.49 -12.07 19.27
CA ARG A 70 3.61 -12.36 20.41
C ARG A 70 3.94 -13.71 21.05
N GLN A 71 4.11 -14.76 20.24
CA GLN A 71 4.49 -16.11 20.73
C GLN A 71 5.81 -16.11 21.50
N LEU A 72 6.78 -15.33 21.03
CA LEU A 72 8.08 -15.19 21.66
C LEU A 72 8.11 -14.14 22.79
N GLU A 73 6.97 -13.50 23.10
CA GLU A 73 6.87 -12.42 24.11
C GLU A 73 7.93 -11.32 23.88
N LEU A 74 8.02 -10.82 22.64
CA LEU A 74 8.94 -9.75 22.26
C LEU A 74 8.21 -8.37 22.35
N PRO A 75 8.35 -7.64 23.47
CA PRO A 75 7.79 -6.30 23.58
C PRO A 75 8.54 -5.33 22.68
N LEU A 76 7.90 -4.22 22.33
CA LEU A 76 8.59 -3.11 21.66
C LEU A 76 9.73 -2.59 22.55
N MET A 77 10.80 -2.17 21.92
CA MET A 77 11.98 -1.62 22.61
C MET A 77 11.65 -0.37 23.43
N VAL A 78 10.61 0.38 23.02
CA VAL A 78 10.14 1.59 23.69
C VAL A 78 8.60 1.58 23.73
N GLU A 79 8.03 2.17 24.81
CA GLU A 79 6.57 2.31 24.94
C GLU A 79 6.01 3.35 23.94
N ALA A 80 6.70 4.49 23.79
CA ALA A 80 6.36 5.53 22.85
C ALA A 80 7.39 5.59 21.71
N ASN A 81 7.00 5.11 20.54
CA ASN A 81 7.87 5.18 19.36
C ASN A 81 7.80 6.57 18.72
N THR A 82 8.89 7.31 18.79
CA THR A 82 9.05 8.66 18.21
C THR A 82 9.89 8.69 16.93
N SER A 83 10.24 7.50 16.36
CA SER A 83 11.00 7.44 15.11
C SER A 83 10.18 7.96 13.93
N SER A 84 10.82 8.66 13.01
CA SER A 84 10.17 9.34 11.87
C SER A 84 9.34 8.38 10.99
N PHE A 85 9.78 7.14 10.85
CA PHE A 85 9.12 6.13 10.01
C PHE A 85 8.37 5.06 10.82
N GLY A 86 8.37 5.17 12.15
CA GLY A 86 7.62 4.28 13.04
C GLY A 86 8.07 2.82 13.00
N THR A 87 9.37 2.55 12.71
CA THR A 87 9.94 1.20 12.68
C THR A 87 9.82 0.55 14.05
N ALA A 88 9.17 -0.62 14.08
CA ALA A 88 8.77 -1.28 15.31
C ALA A 88 9.85 -2.24 15.82
N PHE A 89 10.97 -1.67 16.30
CA PHE A 89 11.99 -2.43 17.00
C PHE A 89 11.42 -3.10 18.25
N THR A 90 11.73 -4.38 18.44
CA THR A 90 11.49 -5.09 19.69
C THR A 90 12.79 -5.18 20.49
N VAL A 91 12.72 -5.69 21.72
CA VAL A 91 13.93 -6.01 22.50
C VAL A 91 14.83 -6.94 21.70
N SER A 92 16.14 -6.69 21.73
CA SER A 92 17.13 -7.55 21.07
C SER A 92 17.23 -8.91 21.74
N ILE A 93 17.58 -9.94 20.96
CA ILE A 93 17.54 -11.33 21.39
C ILE A 93 18.85 -12.07 21.11
N GLU A 94 19.02 -13.20 21.81
CA GLU A 94 20.06 -14.18 21.58
C GLU A 94 19.58 -15.60 21.91
N ALA A 95 20.00 -16.60 21.14
CA ALA A 95 19.62 -17.99 21.40
C ALA A 95 20.35 -18.52 22.64
N ARG A 96 19.58 -18.97 23.62
CA ARG A 96 20.14 -19.54 24.86
C ARG A 96 20.86 -20.85 24.58
N GLY A 97 22.13 -20.92 24.99
CA GLY A 97 22.93 -22.16 24.92
C GLY A 97 23.35 -22.62 23.52
N LYS A 98 23.06 -21.82 22.49
CA LYS A 98 23.43 -22.08 21.07
C LYS A 98 24.42 -21.05 20.50
N THR A 99 24.80 -20.06 21.27
CA THR A 99 25.72 -19.01 20.89
C THR A 99 26.94 -18.95 21.80
N THR A 100 28.00 -18.31 21.33
CA THR A 100 29.20 -17.99 22.13
C THR A 100 29.05 -16.59 22.75
N THR A 101 29.57 -15.58 22.07
CA THR A 101 29.42 -14.17 22.48
C THR A 101 28.27 -13.43 21.78
N GLY A 102 27.60 -14.09 20.82
CA GLY A 102 26.39 -13.63 20.15
C GLY A 102 26.61 -12.83 18.87
N ILE A 103 27.71 -12.09 18.73
CA ILE A 103 27.93 -11.16 17.62
C ILE A 103 28.45 -11.82 16.33
N SER A 104 29.04 -13.03 16.40
CA SER A 104 29.58 -13.68 15.23
C SER A 104 28.48 -13.99 14.19
N ALA A 105 28.86 -14.12 12.92
CA ALA A 105 27.90 -14.47 11.87
C ALA A 105 27.21 -15.82 12.17
N ALA A 106 27.93 -16.77 12.76
CA ALA A 106 27.38 -18.07 13.16
C ALA A 106 26.39 -17.91 14.32
N ASP A 107 26.71 -17.12 15.36
CA ASP A 107 25.83 -16.91 16.50
C ASP A 107 24.53 -16.20 16.09
N ARG A 108 24.64 -15.16 15.24
CA ARG A 108 23.46 -14.44 14.75
C ARG A 108 22.57 -15.34 13.87
N ALA A 109 23.15 -16.15 12.99
CA ALA A 109 22.40 -17.14 12.21
C ALA A 109 21.71 -18.15 13.13
N ALA A 110 22.40 -18.68 14.15
CA ALA A 110 21.81 -19.59 15.12
C ALA A 110 20.65 -18.94 15.91
N THR A 111 20.79 -17.67 16.30
CA THR A 111 19.75 -16.92 16.99
C THR A 111 18.52 -16.73 16.09
N ILE A 112 18.72 -16.34 14.83
CA ILE A 112 17.64 -16.17 13.85
C ILE A 112 16.89 -17.47 13.63
N LEU A 113 17.59 -18.57 13.35
CA LEU A 113 16.99 -19.89 13.14
C LEU A 113 16.25 -20.38 14.40
N THR A 114 16.78 -20.10 15.59
CA THR A 114 16.07 -20.39 16.84
C THR A 114 14.81 -19.54 16.96
N ALA A 115 14.88 -18.24 16.70
CA ALA A 115 13.72 -17.37 16.83
C ALA A 115 12.56 -17.73 15.90
N ILE A 116 12.83 -18.28 14.72
CA ILE A 116 11.77 -18.67 13.76
C ILE A 116 11.30 -20.13 13.95
N ASP A 117 12.00 -20.97 14.68
CA ASP A 117 11.60 -22.36 14.93
C ASP A 117 10.27 -22.38 15.69
N PRO A 118 9.19 -22.99 15.15
CA PRO A 118 7.88 -23.03 15.80
C PRO A 118 7.91 -23.64 17.22
N ALA A 119 8.89 -24.51 17.51
CA ALA A 119 9.04 -25.14 18.82
C ALA A 119 9.69 -24.22 19.87
N THR A 120 10.30 -23.11 19.45
CA THR A 120 11.01 -22.19 20.35
C THR A 120 10.03 -21.42 21.24
N ARG A 121 10.33 -21.40 22.53
CA ARG A 121 9.60 -20.72 23.60
C ARG A 121 10.32 -19.44 24.00
N PRO A 122 9.64 -18.51 24.71
CA PRO A 122 10.25 -17.27 25.20
C PRO A 122 11.52 -17.46 26.03
N GLU A 123 11.58 -18.52 26.85
CA GLU A 123 12.73 -18.87 27.70
C GLU A 123 13.95 -19.38 26.94
N ASP A 124 13.80 -19.80 25.67
CA ASP A 124 14.90 -20.24 24.82
C ASP A 124 15.70 -19.05 24.25
N LEU A 125 15.21 -17.82 24.48
CA LEU A 125 15.85 -16.58 24.06
C LEU A 125 16.30 -15.74 25.27
N LEU A 126 17.54 -15.29 25.21
CA LEU A 126 18.08 -14.29 26.11
C LEU A 126 17.72 -12.88 25.63
N ARG A 127 17.57 -11.93 26.54
CA ARG A 127 17.30 -10.52 26.31
C ARG A 127 18.15 -9.69 27.26
N PRO A 128 18.93 -8.69 26.79
CA PRO A 128 19.19 -8.35 25.40
C PRO A 128 20.10 -9.34 24.69
N GLY A 129 20.28 -9.18 23.37
CA GLY A 129 21.18 -9.96 22.52
C GLY A 129 21.69 -9.13 21.33
N HIS A 130 22.21 -9.83 20.32
CA HIS A 130 22.88 -9.22 19.16
C HIS A 130 22.07 -9.33 17.86
N VAL A 131 20.83 -9.86 17.90
CA VAL A 131 19.87 -9.81 16.81
C VAL A 131 18.72 -8.90 17.21
N PHE A 132 18.32 -8.00 16.31
CA PHE A 132 17.29 -6.97 16.52
C PHE A 132 16.02 -7.37 15.76
N PRO A 133 14.99 -7.93 16.42
CA PRO A 133 13.74 -8.23 15.75
C PRO A 133 12.95 -6.94 15.45
N LEU A 134 12.34 -6.91 14.26
CA LEU A 134 11.41 -5.88 13.81
C LEU A 134 10.04 -6.51 13.64
N ARG A 135 9.02 -5.91 14.25
CA ARG A 135 7.64 -6.38 14.12
C ARG A 135 6.99 -5.78 12.88
N ALA A 136 6.78 -6.59 11.85
CA ALA A 136 6.03 -6.19 10.66
C ALA A 136 4.56 -5.90 11.01
N ARG A 137 3.97 -4.93 10.33
CA ARG A 137 2.55 -4.59 10.49
C ARG A 137 1.66 -5.66 9.85
N PRO A 138 0.57 -6.11 10.52
CA PRO A 138 -0.46 -6.93 9.89
C PRO A 138 -0.97 -6.27 8.60
N GLY A 139 -1.04 -7.05 7.50
CA GLY A 139 -1.34 -6.52 6.17
C GLY A 139 -0.09 -6.22 5.32
N GLY A 140 1.11 -6.27 5.91
CA GLY A 140 2.38 -6.16 5.21
C GLY A 140 2.56 -4.82 4.49
N VAL A 141 3.15 -4.85 3.28
CA VAL A 141 3.41 -3.64 2.47
C VAL A 141 2.15 -2.85 2.13
N LEU A 142 0.99 -3.48 2.17
CA LEU A 142 -0.30 -2.82 1.93
C LEU A 142 -0.74 -1.95 3.11
N LYS A 143 -0.12 -2.13 4.28
CA LYS A 143 -0.37 -1.32 5.49
C LYS A 143 0.77 -0.34 5.76
N ARG A 144 2.01 -0.77 5.57
CA ARG A 144 3.22 0.06 5.71
C ARG A 144 4.22 -0.30 4.60
N ALA A 145 4.46 0.65 3.71
CA ALA A 145 5.31 0.46 2.53
C ALA A 145 6.81 0.51 2.88
N GLY A 146 7.27 -0.35 3.79
CA GLY A 146 8.66 -0.41 4.24
C GLY A 146 9.31 -1.76 3.95
N GLN A 147 10.66 -1.78 4.01
CA GLN A 147 11.49 -2.97 3.73
C GLN A 147 11.20 -4.11 4.71
N THR A 148 10.87 -3.80 5.98
CA THR A 148 10.45 -4.78 7.00
C THR A 148 9.25 -5.59 6.53
N GLU A 149 8.16 -4.89 6.14
CA GLU A 149 6.95 -5.53 5.66
C GLU A 149 7.19 -6.24 4.32
N ALA A 150 7.95 -5.61 3.43
CA ALA A 150 8.25 -6.17 2.11
C ALA A 150 9.01 -7.50 2.19
N SER A 151 9.97 -7.61 3.09
CA SER A 151 10.74 -8.84 3.26
C SER A 151 9.92 -9.99 3.84
N VAL A 152 9.02 -9.71 4.79
CA VAL A 152 8.07 -10.70 5.35
C VAL A 152 7.06 -11.14 4.30
N ASP A 153 6.50 -10.19 3.54
CA ASP A 153 5.58 -10.50 2.44
C ASP A 153 6.24 -11.36 1.36
N LEU A 154 7.47 -11.03 0.99
CA LEU A 154 8.22 -11.80 -0.02
C LEU A 154 8.49 -13.24 0.46
N ALA A 155 8.83 -13.42 1.74
CA ALA A 155 8.97 -14.75 2.33
C ALA A 155 7.65 -15.54 2.27
N THR A 156 6.53 -14.90 2.63
CA THR A 156 5.18 -15.48 2.57
C THR A 156 4.80 -15.87 1.13
N LEU A 157 5.03 -14.99 0.16
CA LEU A 157 4.76 -15.27 -1.26
C LEU A 157 5.66 -16.39 -1.82
N ALA A 158 6.86 -16.54 -1.27
CA ALA A 158 7.76 -17.65 -1.60
C ALA A 158 7.30 -19.00 -1.00
N GLY A 159 6.25 -19.03 -0.17
CA GLY A 159 5.75 -20.21 0.53
C GLY A 159 6.61 -20.60 1.73
N LEU A 160 7.35 -19.66 2.30
CA LEU A 160 8.23 -19.81 3.45
C LEU A 160 7.59 -19.20 4.71
N GLN A 161 8.23 -19.38 5.86
CA GLN A 161 7.77 -18.74 7.09
C GLN A 161 7.75 -17.20 6.94
N PRO A 162 6.78 -16.49 7.55
CA PRO A 162 6.64 -15.04 7.43
C PRO A 162 7.72 -14.31 8.26
N ALA A 163 8.96 -14.54 7.89
CA ALA A 163 10.15 -14.00 8.54
C ALA A 163 11.30 -13.81 7.54
N ALA A 164 12.03 -12.71 7.69
CA ALA A 164 13.17 -12.39 6.84
C ALA A 164 14.30 -11.71 7.62
N VAL A 165 15.52 -11.81 7.11
CA VAL A 165 16.66 -11.03 7.61
C VAL A 165 16.91 -9.91 6.63
N ILE A 166 17.04 -8.69 7.15
CA ILE A 166 17.31 -7.50 6.36
C ILE A 166 18.55 -6.75 6.88
N CYS A 167 19.19 -6.01 6.00
CA CYS A 167 20.35 -5.18 6.33
C CYS A 167 20.48 -4.08 5.29
N GLU A 168 20.53 -2.84 5.73
CA GLU A 168 20.70 -1.66 4.87
C GLU A 168 22.03 -1.72 4.11
N VAL A 169 22.08 -1.13 2.91
CA VAL A 169 23.31 -1.04 2.11
C VAL A 169 23.88 0.37 2.21
N MET A 170 25.13 0.45 2.68
CA MET A 170 25.90 1.68 2.73
C MET A 170 27.05 1.66 1.73
N ASN A 171 27.40 2.83 1.22
CA ASN A 171 28.59 3.09 0.42
C ASN A 171 29.87 2.95 1.26
N ASP A 172 31.05 2.91 0.63
CA ASP A 172 32.34 2.78 1.31
C ASP A 172 32.67 3.97 2.21
N ASP A 173 32.10 5.13 1.93
CA ASP A 173 32.26 6.36 2.72
C ASP A 173 31.28 6.47 3.90
N GLY A 174 30.38 5.47 4.05
CA GLY A 174 29.38 5.43 5.12
C GLY A 174 28.07 6.14 4.80
N THR A 175 27.91 6.70 3.59
CA THR A 175 26.63 7.23 3.13
C THR A 175 25.68 6.09 2.72
N MET A 176 24.36 6.35 2.74
CA MET A 176 23.39 5.35 2.30
C MET A 176 23.43 5.19 0.78
N ALA A 177 23.51 3.93 0.32
CA ALA A 177 23.46 3.62 -1.12
C ALA A 177 22.07 3.92 -1.68
N ARG A 178 22.02 4.61 -2.82
CA ARG A 178 20.79 4.94 -3.54
C ARG A 178 20.68 4.07 -4.80
N VAL A 179 19.55 4.14 -5.51
CA VAL A 179 19.28 3.27 -6.68
C VAL A 179 20.44 3.17 -7.66
N PRO A 180 21.14 4.25 -8.05
CA PRO A 180 22.31 4.13 -8.95
C PRO A 180 23.46 3.31 -8.35
N ASP A 181 23.75 3.49 -7.04
CA ASP A 181 24.79 2.75 -6.33
C ASP A 181 24.43 1.27 -6.19
N LEU A 182 23.13 1.04 -5.83
CA LEU A 182 22.54 -0.29 -5.67
C LEU A 182 22.52 -1.08 -6.98
N ALA A 183 22.29 -0.44 -8.13
CA ALA A 183 22.38 -1.11 -9.43
C ALA A 183 23.81 -1.64 -9.69
N GLY A 184 24.83 -0.83 -9.45
CA GLY A 184 26.22 -1.29 -9.53
C GLY A 184 26.58 -2.36 -8.48
N PHE A 185 25.98 -2.30 -7.30
CA PHE A 185 26.12 -3.34 -6.27
C PHE A 185 25.50 -4.67 -6.73
N CYS A 186 24.31 -4.63 -7.31
CA CYS A 186 23.62 -5.79 -7.86
C CYS A 186 24.46 -6.46 -8.98
N GLU A 187 25.01 -5.69 -9.90
CA GLU A 187 25.88 -6.21 -10.95
C GLU A 187 27.11 -6.92 -10.40
N ARG A 188 27.79 -6.30 -9.43
CA ARG A 188 29.01 -6.90 -8.82
C ARG A 188 28.76 -8.19 -8.10
N HIS A 189 27.58 -8.34 -7.49
CA HIS A 189 27.26 -9.47 -6.60
C HIS A 189 26.24 -10.46 -7.19
N GLY A 190 25.74 -10.22 -8.40
CA GLY A 190 24.74 -11.06 -9.06
C GLY A 190 23.40 -11.11 -8.31
N LEU A 191 22.96 -9.96 -7.78
CA LEU A 191 21.73 -9.83 -7.02
C LEU A 191 20.61 -9.23 -7.86
N LEU A 192 19.37 -9.54 -7.51
CA LEU A 192 18.19 -8.85 -8.03
C LEU A 192 17.81 -7.67 -7.11
N MET A 193 17.23 -6.65 -7.73
CA MET A 193 16.67 -5.50 -7.02
C MET A 193 15.20 -5.32 -7.40
N ILE A 194 14.34 -5.12 -6.40
CA ILE A 194 12.91 -4.85 -6.56
C ILE A 194 12.51 -3.61 -5.78
N THR A 195 11.33 -3.05 -6.10
CA THR A 195 10.75 -1.96 -5.31
C THR A 195 9.61 -2.45 -4.43
N VAL A 196 9.41 -1.80 -3.28
CA VAL A 196 8.22 -2.00 -2.44
C VAL A 196 6.94 -1.67 -3.22
N SER A 197 7.00 -0.67 -4.09
CA SER A 197 5.87 -0.27 -4.95
C SER A 197 5.46 -1.37 -5.93
N ASP A 198 6.42 -2.09 -6.54
CA ASP A 198 6.12 -3.23 -7.41
C ASP A 198 5.51 -4.40 -6.63
N LEU A 199 6.02 -4.66 -5.43
CA LEU A 199 5.48 -5.70 -4.55
C LEU A 199 4.03 -5.38 -4.11
N ILE A 200 3.73 -4.13 -3.78
CA ILE A 200 2.37 -3.66 -3.52
C ILE A 200 1.47 -3.96 -4.72
N ARG A 201 1.90 -3.56 -5.94
CA ARG A 201 1.13 -3.82 -7.18
C ARG A 201 0.93 -5.31 -7.43
N HIS A 202 1.96 -6.13 -7.17
CA HIS A 202 1.87 -7.59 -7.31
C HIS A 202 0.82 -8.16 -6.36
N ARG A 203 0.87 -7.84 -5.06
CA ARG A 203 -0.08 -8.31 -4.05
C ARG A 203 -1.52 -7.89 -4.39
N LEU A 204 -1.73 -6.62 -4.73
CA LEU A 204 -3.05 -6.10 -5.10
C LEU A 204 -3.64 -6.79 -6.35
N ARG A 205 -2.81 -7.31 -7.27
CA ARG A 205 -3.27 -8.05 -8.45
C ARG A 205 -3.63 -9.52 -8.16
N HIS A 206 -2.92 -10.16 -7.24
CA HIS A 206 -3.00 -11.61 -7.03
C HIS A 206 -3.77 -12.00 -5.78
N GLU A 207 -3.93 -11.11 -4.80
CA GLU A 207 -4.65 -11.37 -3.56
C GLU A 207 -6.07 -10.79 -3.61
N THR A 208 -7.02 -11.51 -3.00
CA THR A 208 -8.38 -10.99 -2.77
C THR A 208 -8.41 -10.41 -1.35
N LEU A 209 -8.42 -9.10 -1.27
CA LEU A 209 -8.29 -8.35 -0.01
C LEU A 209 -9.61 -7.72 0.45
N VAL A 210 -10.69 -8.05 -0.26
CA VAL A 210 -12.03 -7.56 0.03
C VAL A 210 -12.98 -8.72 0.18
N ARG A 211 -13.84 -8.65 1.19
CA ARG A 211 -14.86 -9.65 1.46
C ARG A 211 -16.24 -9.02 1.38
N LYS A 212 -17.10 -9.62 0.54
CA LYS A 212 -18.51 -9.26 0.48
C LYS A 212 -19.23 -9.72 1.74
N ILE A 213 -19.89 -8.81 2.45
CA ILE A 213 -20.56 -9.06 3.72
C ILE A 213 -22.06 -9.22 3.53
N ALA A 214 -22.67 -8.36 2.71
CA ALA A 214 -24.14 -8.37 2.49
C ALA A 214 -24.46 -7.84 1.10
N SER A 215 -25.68 -8.18 0.62
CA SER A 215 -26.12 -7.81 -0.73
C SER A 215 -27.65 -7.63 -0.83
N PRO A 216 -28.28 -6.76 0.00
CA PRO A 216 -29.73 -6.54 -0.06
C PRO A 216 -30.16 -5.67 -1.24
N ARG A 217 -31.47 -5.64 -1.51
CA ARG A 217 -32.09 -4.66 -2.41
C ARG A 217 -32.14 -3.30 -1.73
N LEU A 218 -31.99 -2.25 -2.52
CA LEU A 218 -32.05 -0.85 -2.08
C LEU A 218 -32.94 -0.05 -3.03
N PRO A 219 -34.22 0.13 -2.73
CA PRO A 219 -35.06 1.09 -3.45
C PRO A 219 -34.57 2.52 -3.23
N THR A 220 -34.41 3.27 -4.30
CA THR A 220 -33.95 4.67 -4.27
C THR A 220 -34.86 5.56 -5.13
N ALA A 221 -34.68 6.87 -5.04
CA ALA A 221 -35.37 7.82 -5.93
C ALA A 221 -34.99 7.64 -7.42
N TYR A 222 -33.89 6.95 -7.70
CA TYR A 222 -33.40 6.66 -9.07
C TYR A 222 -33.79 5.27 -9.58
N GLY A 223 -34.47 4.47 -8.77
CA GLY A 223 -34.86 3.10 -9.08
C GLY A 223 -34.33 2.09 -8.07
N GLU A 224 -34.52 0.79 -8.38
CA GLU A 224 -34.10 -0.29 -7.52
C GLU A 224 -32.65 -0.70 -7.82
N PHE A 225 -31.77 -0.50 -6.84
CA PHE A 225 -30.39 -1.00 -6.84
C PHE A 225 -30.26 -2.21 -5.93
N ARG A 226 -29.18 -2.95 -6.11
CA ARG A 226 -28.65 -3.89 -5.13
C ARG A 226 -27.42 -3.27 -4.50
N ILE A 227 -27.42 -3.09 -3.15
CA ILE A 227 -26.25 -2.59 -2.44
C ILE A 227 -25.40 -3.76 -1.95
N HIS A 228 -24.14 -3.77 -2.34
CA HIS A 228 -23.15 -4.75 -1.90
C HIS A 228 -22.22 -4.08 -0.89
N ALA A 229 -22.21 -4.59 0.34
CA ALA A 229 -21.28 -4.15 1.39
C ALA A 229 -20.02 -5.01 1.36
N TYR A 230 -18.88 -4.36 1.35
CA TYR A 230 -17.56 -4.99 1.37
C TYR A 230 -16.75 -4.50 2.55
N ARG A 231 -15.93 -5.39 3.12
CA ARG A 231 -14.92 -5.05 4.12
C ARG A 231 -13.55 -5.39 3.58
N SER A 232 -12.59 -4.47 3.76
CA SER A 232 -11.18 -4.72 3.49
C SER A 232 -10.60 -5.57 4.62
N ASP A 233 -9.98 -6.69 4.28
CA ASP A 233 -9.33 -7.56 5.26
C ASP A 233 -7.99 -6.96 5.77
N ILE A 234 -7.49 -5.90 5.12
CA ILE A 234 -6.25 -5.20 5.50
C ILE A 234 -6.54 -4.02 6.45
N THR A 235 -7.45 -3.12 6.04
CA THR A 235 -7.71 -1.87 6.77
C THR A 235 -8.90 -1.97 7.69
N GLY A 236 -9.76 -2.97 7.50
CA GLY A 236 -11.06 -3.09 8.16
C GLY A 236 -12.10 -2.11 7.62
N ASP A 237 -11.74 -1.29 6.63
CA ASP A 237 -12.63 -0.28 6.04
C ASP A 237 -13.80 -0.93 5.34
N GLU A 238 -14.97 -0.33 5.51
CA GLU A 238 -16.21 -0.76 4.86
C GLU A 238 -16.45 0.10 3.62
N ASN A 239 -16.75 -0.54 2.50
CA ASN A 239 -17.05 0.12 1.24
C ASN A 239 -18.34 -0.44 0.68
N VAL A 240 -19.06 0.32 -0.14
CA VAL A 240 -20.30 -0.14 -0.74
C VAL A 240 -20.32 0.06 -2.24
N ALA A 241 -20.98 -0.86 -2.94
CA ALA A 241 -21.26 -0.73 -4.36
C ALA A 241 -22.77 -0.85 -4.60
N LEU A 242 -23.34 0.13 -5.30
CA LEU A 242 -24.71 0.08 -5.79
C LEU A 242 -24.70 -0.43 -7.22
N VAL A 243 -25.39 -1.54 -7.45
CA VAL A 243 -25.46 -2.20 -8.75
C VAL A 243 -26.89 -2.18 -9.26
N MET A 244 -27.08 -1.77 -10.50
CA MET A 244 -28.34 -1.90 -11.23
C MET A 244 -28.12 -2.81 -12.43
N GLY A 245 -29.08 -3.67 -12.73
CA GLY A 245 -29.00 -4.65 -13.83
C GLY A 245 -28.02 -5.79 -13.58
N ASP A 246 -27.84 -6.63 -14.57
CA ASP A 246 -26.91 -7.76 -14.53
C ASP A 246 -25.55 -7.38 -15.12
N ILE A 247 -24.49 -7.61 -14.38
CA ILE A 247 -23.14 -7.29 -14.79
C ILE A 247 -22.56 -8.46 -15.58
N SER A 248 -22.25 -8.22 -16.86
CA SER A 248 -21.57 -9.18 -17.73
C SER A 248 -20.08 -8.89 -17.83
N PRO A 249 -19.20 -9.88 -17.72
CA PRO A 249 -17.75 -9.69 -17.90
C PRO A 249 -17.36 -9.38 -19.35
N HIS A 250 -18.26 -9.59 -20.31
CA HIS A 250 -18.00 -9.41 -21.74
C HIS A 250 -18.43 -8.04 -22.26
N GLU A 251 -19.39 -7.39 -21.58
CA GLU A 251 -19.95 -6.11 -21.99
C GLU A 251 -19.36 -4.95 -21.20
N PRO A 252 -19.15 -3.77 -21.82
CA PRO A 252 -18.70 -2.57 -21.11
C PRO A 252 -19.79 -2.06 -20.16
N VAL A 253 -19.48 -2.01 -18.87
CA VAL A 253 -20.37 -1.56 -17.79
C VAL A 253 -20.15 -0.09 -17.50
N LEU A 254 -21.23 0.69 -17.32
CA LEU A 254 -21.12 2.07 -16.85
C LEU A 254 -20.74 2.08 -15.38
N VAL A 255 -19.57 2.68 -15.04
CA VAL A 255 -19.00 2.65 -13.69
C VAL A 255 -18.70 4.06 -13.19
N ARG A 256 -19.11 4.35 -11.97
CA ARG A 256 -18.62 5.49 -11.19
C ARG A 256 -17.88 5.00 -9.95
N VAL A 257 -16.63 5.39 -9.79
CA VAL A 257 -15.90 5.28 -8.53
C VAL A 257 -15.97 6.63 -7.83
N HIS A 258 -16.73 6.68 -6.73
CA HIS A 258 -16.96 7.87 -5.93
C HIS A 258 -16.29 7.72 -4.57
N SER A 259 -15.40 8.65 -4.21
CA SER A 259 -14.85 8.72 -2.86
C SER A 259 -15.75 9.60 -2.00
N GLN A 260 -16.05 9.15 -0.81
CA GLN A 260 -16.90 9.83 0.16
C GLN A 260 -16.55 11.31 0.30
N CYS A 261 -17.57 12.14 0.36
CA CYS A 261 -17.50 13.54 0.69
C CYS A 261 -18.71 13.91 1.55
N LEU A 262 -18.62 13.70 2.87
CA LEU A 262 -19.73 13.91 3.80
C LEU A 262 -20.40 15.28 3.61
N THR A 263 -19.59 16.33 3.47
CA THR A 263 -20.10 17.69 3.31
C THR A 263 -20.85 17.90 1.99
N GLY A 264 -20.36 17.31 0.89
CA GLY A 264 -21.00 17.43 -0.42
C GLY A 264 -22.14 16.45 -0.62
N ASP A 265 -21.94 15.18 -0.25
CA ASP A 265 -22.88 14.09 -0.54
C ASP A 265 -24.12 14.13 0.37
N ILE A 266 -23.98 14.58 1.64
CA ILE A 266 -25.06 14.58 2.63
C ILE A 266 -25.55 15.99 2.95
N PHE A 267 -24.62 16.95 3.14
CA PHE A 267 -24.98 18.31 3.56
C PHE A 267 -25.11 19.29 2.39
N ALA A 268 -25.02 18.83 1.14
CA ALA A 268 -25.15 19.64 -0.06
C ALA A 268 -24.24 20.90 -0.06
N SER A 269 -23.03 20.76 0.46
CA SER A 269 -22.06 21.85 0.57
C SER A 269 -21.74 22.44 -0.81
N ALA A 270 -21.84 23.76 -0.93
CA ALA A 270 -21.46 24.49 -2.13
C ALA A 270 -19.94 24.65 -2.33
N ARG A 271 -19.10 24.12 -1.41
CA ARG A 271 -17.63 24.16 -1.54
C ARG A 271 -17.08 23.17 -2.58
N CYS A 272 -17.88 22.21 -3.03
CA CYS A 272 -17.46 21.20 -4.01
C CYS A 272 -18.63 20.75 -4.89
N ASP A 273 -18.31 19.95 -5.91
CA ASP A 273 -19.27 19.39 -6.87
C ASP A 273 -19.64 17.91 -6.58
N CYS A 274 -19.22 17.36 -5.41
CA CYS A 274 -19.31 15.92 -5.12
C CYS A 274 -20.75 15.40 -5.09
N GLY A 275 -21.64 16.03 -4.34
CA GLY A 275 -23.05 15.63 -4.25
C GLY A 275 -23.73 15.62 -5.61
N ILE A 276 -23.56 16.69 -6.40
CA ILE A 276 -24.14 16.78 -7.76
C ILE A 276 -23.57 15.67 -8.67
N GLN A 277 -22.26 15.35 -8.57
CA GLN A 277 -21.66 14.24 -9.31
C GLN A 277 -22.23 12.88 -8.89
N LEU A 278 -22.53 12.68 -7.61
CA LEU A 278 -23.16 11.48 -7.09
C LEU A 278 -24.56 11.29 -7.68
N GLU A 279 -25.39 12.34 -7.62
CA GLU A 279 -26.74 12.35 -8.17
C GLU A 279 -26.76 12.09 -9.69
N GLN A 280 -25.89 12.76 -10.44
CA GLN A 280 -25.74 12.58 -11.88
C GLN A 280 -25.30 11.15 -12.24
N ALA A 281 -24.40 10.56 -11.45
CA ALA A 281 -23.95 9.20 -11.68
C ALA A 281 -25.07 8.17 -11.45
N LEU A 282 -25.84 8.29 -10.36
CA LEU A 282 -27.01 7.45 -10.09
C LEU A 282 -28.07 7.59 -11.16
N SER A 283 -28.37 8.84 -11.58
CA SER A 283 -29.34 9.11 -12.65
C SER A 283 -28.91 8.48 -14.00
N LYS A 284 -27.62 8.60 -14.38
CA LYS A 284 -27.11 8.00 -15.62
C LYS A 284 -27.18 6.48 -15.59
N ILE A 285 -26.82 5.85 -14.48
CA ILE A 285 -26.92 4.40 -14.30
C ILE A 285 -28.39 3.95 -14.40
N ALA A 286 -29.31 4.69 -13.79
CA ALA A 286 -30.74 4.40 -13.85
C ALA A 286 -31.30 4.53 -15.26
N GLN A 287 -30.91 5.55 -16.03
CA GLN A 287 -31.31 5.76 -17.42
C GLN A 287 -30.80 4.63 -18.33
N GLU A 288 -29.59 4.12 -18.09
CA GLU A 288 -28.97 3.02 -18.83
C GLU A 288 -29.53 1.64 -18.40
N GLY A 289 -30.11 1.55 -17.22
CA GLY A 289 -30.67 0.32 -16.64
C GLY A 289 -29.61 -0.71 -16.19
N CYS A 290 -28.32 -0.42 -16.39
CA CYS A 290 -27.21 -1.28 -15.99
C CYS A 290 -25.99 -0.43 -15.62
N GLY A 291 -25.38 -0.73 -14.48
CA GLY A 291 -24.16 -0.05 -14.07
C GLY A 291 -23.80 -0.21 -12.59
N VAL A 292 -22.65 0.33 -12.22
CA VAL A 292 -22.09 0.24 -10.86
C VAL A 292 -21.68 1.62 -10.37
N LEU A 293 -22.20 2.02 -9.22
CA LEU A 293 -21.66 3.10 -8.43
C LEU A 293 -20.89 2.51 -7.24
N LEU A 294 -19.56 2.58 -7.28
CA LEU A 294 -18.69 2.18 -6.18
C LEU A 294 -18.43 3.39 -5.29
N TYR A 295 -18.87 3.31 -4.04
CA TYR A 295 -18.71 4.35 -3.03
C TYR A 295 -17.64 3.93 -2.03
N LEU A 296 -16.48 4.61 -2.07
CA LEU A 296 -15.33 4.33 -1.23
C LEU A 296 -15.32 5.27 -0.02
N LEU A 297 -15.22 4.72 1.19
CA LEU A 297 -15.15 5.48 2.44
C LEU A 297 -13.76 6.12 2.65
N GLN A 298 -13.31 6.89 1.66
CA GLN A 298 -12.02 7.59 1.64
C GLN A 298 -12.24 9.11 1.63
N GLU A 299 -12.68 9.64 2.77
CA GLU A 299 -12.99 11.06 2.94
C GLU A 299 -11.76 11.95 2.74
N GLY A 300 -11.97 13.16 2.17
CA GLY A 300 -10.92 14.15 2.02
C GLY A 300 -9.75 13.70 1.14
N ARG A 301 -9.96 12.83 0.15
CA ARG A 301 -8.92 12.19 -0.67
C ARG A 301 -7.97 11.31 0.14
N GLY A 302 -8.49 10.66 1.19
CA GLY A 302 -7.73 9.75 2.05
C GLY A 302 -7.20 10.38 3.35
N ILE A 303 -7.31 11.69 3.56
CA ILE A 303 -6.83 12.36 4.78
C ILE A 303 -7.84 12.30 5.94
N GLY A 304 -9.06 11.85 5.67
CA GLY A 304 -10.14 11.76 6.65
C GLY A 304 -10.88 13.08 6.89
N LEU A 305 -12.05 12.98 7.54
CA LEU A 305 -12.97 14.11 7.74
C LEU A 305 -12.33 15.24 8.57
N MET A 306 -11.67 14.91 9.68
CA MET A 306 -11.12 15.93 10.59
C MET A 306 -10.05 16.78 9.92
N ASN A 307 -9.13 16.15 9.17
CA ASN A 307 -8.09 16.90 8.45
C ASN A 307 -8.66 17.66 7.26
N LYS A 308 -9.70 17.16 6.60
CA LYS A 308 -10.43 17.91 5.58
C LYS A 308 -11.06 19.20 6.16
N LEU A 309 -11.63 19.16 7.35
CA LEU A 309 -12.18 20.34 8.00
C LEU A 309 -11.08 21.34 8.38
N ARG A 310 -9.93 20.88 8.87
CA ARG A 310 -8.74 21.72 9.07
C ARG A 310 -8.24 22.35 7.76
N ALA A 311 -8.27 21.59 6.66
CA ALA A 311 -7.94 22.13 5.34
C ALA A 311 -8.93 23.23 4.91
N TYR A 312 -10.21 23.14 5.26
CA TYR A 312 -11.18 24.20 5.02
C TYR A 312 -10.84 25.48 5.78
N GLU A 313 -10.38 25.39 7.03
CA GLU A 313 -9.92 26.58 7.80
C GLU A 313 -8.70 27.24 7.12
N LEU A 314 -7.76 26.47 6.59
CA LEU A 314 -6.64 26.99 5.82
C LEU A 314 -7.09 27.64 4.50
N GLN A 315 -8.09 27.08 3.83
CA GLN A 315 -8.68 27.65 2.62
C GLN A 315 -9.36 29.00 2.90
N GLU A 316 -10.01 29.18 4.05
CA GLU A 316 -10.58 30.46 4.50
C GLU A 316 -9.49 31.52 4.74
N GLN A 317 -8.24 31.09 4.98
CA GLN A 317 -7.06 31.94 5.08
C GLN A 317 -6.40 32.26 3.72
N GLY A 318 -6.99 31.82 2.60
CA GLY A 318 -6.55 32.12 1.24
C GLY A 318 -5.67 31.04 0.58
N HIS A 319 -5.49 29.86 1.20
CA HIS A 319 -4.80 28.73 0.58
C HIS A 319 -5.74 27.95 -0.35
N ASP A 320 -5.20 27.39 -1.44
CA ASP A 320 -5.99 26.45 -2.23
C ASP A 320 -5.98 25.01 -1.62
N THR A 321 -6.74 24.10 -2.24
CA THR A 321 -6.89 22.74 -1.72
C THR A 321 -5.58 21.95 -1.66
N VAL A 322 -4.66 22.17 -2.60
CA VAL A 322 -3.36 21.48 -2.65
C VAL A 322 -2.44 22.02 -1.55
N GLU A 323 -2.30 23.34 -1.49
CA GLU A 323 -1.50 24.03 -0.48
C GLU A 323 -1.96 23.74 0.95
N ALA A 324 -3.29 23.69 1.17
CA ALA A 324 -3.86 23.32 2.47
C ALA A 324 -3.48 21.91 2.89
N ASN A 325 -3.51 20.93 1.98
CA ASN A 325 -3.12 19.55 2.28
C ASN A 325 -1.62 19.44 2.57
N GLU A 326 -0.77 20.08 1.77
CA GLU A 326 0.69 20.10 1.97
C GLU A 326 1.09 20.71 3.30
N ARG A 327 0.42 21.82 3.72
CA ARG A 327 0.65 22.43 5.04
C ARG A 327 0.27 21.52 6.21
N LEU A 328 -0.69 20.63 6.01
CA LEU A 328 -1.07 19.60 6.99
C LEU A 328 -0.17 18.35 6.92
N GLY A 329 0.84 18.33 6.04
CA GLY A 329 1.78 17.21 5.87
C GLY A 329 1.23 16.07 5.01
N PHE A 330 0.22 16.31 4.18
CA PHE A 330 -0.38 15.31 3.30
C PHE A 330 -0.03 15.55 1.84
N ARG A 331 0.11 14.46 1.08
CA ARG A 331 0.16 14.52 -0.39
C ARG A 331 -1.19 15.04 -0.95
N PRO A 332 -1.23 15.64 -2.14
CA PRO A 332 -2.46 16.15 -2.75
C PRO A 332 -3.57 15.11 -2.95
N ASP A 333 -3.20 13.86 -3.16
CA ASP A 333 -4.13 12.72 -3.29
C ASP A 333 -3.51 11.45 -2.69
N GLN A 334 -4.13 10.91 -1.62
CA GLN A 334 -3.70 9.70 -0.92
C GLN A 334 -4.68 8.54 -1.11
N ARG A 335 -5.61 8.62 -2.07
CA ARG A 335 -6.61 7.58 -2.29
C ARG A 335 -5.96 6.30 -2.80
N ASP A 336 -6.38 5.18 -2.20
CA ASP A 336 -6.11 3.84 -2.70
C ASP A 336 -7.27 3.38 -3.60
N TYR A 337 -6.96 3.09 -4.85
CA TYR A 337 -7.92 2.58 -5.82
C TYR A 337 -7.88 1.04 -5.94
N GLY A 338 -6.92 0.37 -5.29
CA GLY A 338 -6.74 -1.08 -5.36
C GLY A 338 -7.91 -1.84 -4.76
N VAL A 339 -8.38 -1.42 -3.59
CA VAL A 339 -9.60 -1.97 -2.96
C VAL A 339 -10.81 -1.79 -3.88
N GLY A 340 -10.93 -0.61 -4.50
CA GLY A 340 -12.00 -0.33 -5.44
C GLY A 340 -11.95 -1.24 -6.69
N ALA A 341 -10.76 -1.46 -7.23
CA ALA A 341 -10.57 -2.36 -8.37
C ALA A 341 -10.96 -3.81 -8.05
N GLN A 342 -10.59 -4.29 -6.86
CA GLN A 342 -10.96 -5.63 -6.42
C GLN A 342 -12.47 -5.80 -6.23
N ILE A 343 -13.15 -4.79 -5.67
CA ILE A 343 -14.61 -4.80 -5.56
C ILE A 343 -15.26 -4.87 -6.95
N LEU A 344 -14.81 -4.07 -7.91
CA LEU A 344 -15.33 -4.10 -9.28
C LEU A 344 -15.12 -5.49 -9.95
N ARG A 345 -13.97 -6.11 -9.73
CA ARG A 345 -13.67 -7.45 -10.23
C ARG A 345 -14.57 -8.53 -9.60
N ASP A 346 -14.81 -8.45 -8.28
CA ASP A 346 -15.71 -9.38 -7.57
C ASP A 346 -17.16 -9.23 -8.04
N LEU A 347 -17.57 -8.02 -8.43
CA LEU A 347 -18.89 -7.77 -9.05
C LEU A 347 -18.99 -8.26 -10.51
N GLY A 348 -17.91 -8.79 -11.09
CA GLY A 348 -17.88 -9.29 -12.46
C GLY A 348 -17.49 -8.27 -13.53
N VAL A 349 -17.21 -7.02 -13.16
CA VAL A 349 -16.74 -6.00 -14.11
C VAL A 349 -15.37 -6.40 -14.66
N ARG A 350 -15.21 -6.35 -15.99
CA ARG A 350 -13.93 -6.56 -16.70
C ARG A 350 -13.66 -5.41 -17.67
N LYS A 351 -14.70 -4.95 -18.36
CA LYS A 351 -14.65 -3.79 -19.24
C LYS A 351 -15.57 -2.72 -18.68
N MET A 352 -15.13 -1.45 -18.71
CA MET A 352 -15.93 -0.38 -18.16
C MET A 352 -15.91 0.89 -18.99
N ARG A 353 -17.04 1.58 -18.97
CA ARG A 353 -17.20 2.97 -19.36
C ARG A 353 -17.14 3.80 -18.08
N LEU A 354 -15.99 4.43 -17.83
CA LEU A 354 -15.71 5.07 -16.54
C LEU A 354 -16.17 6.53 -16.50
N MET A 355 -17.12 6.83 -15.62
CA MET A 355 -17.57 8.19 -15.34
C MET A 355 -16.50 8.92 -14.50
N THR A 356 -15.66 9.72 -15.16
CA THR A 356 -14.60 10.48 -14.49
C THR A 356 -14.12 11.66 -15.32
N ASN A 357 -13.66 12.70 -14.62
CA ASN A 357 -12.92 13.82 -15.19
C ASN A 357 -11.43 13.77 -14.78
N ASN A 358 -11.03 12.81 -13.93
CA ASN A 358 -9.66 12.67 -13.44
C ASN A 358 -8.88 11.59 -14.22
N PRO A 359 -7.86 11.96 -15.02
CA PRO A 359 -7.07 10.98 -15.78
C PRO A 359 -6.25 10.02 -14.91
N SER A 360 -5.85 10.42 -13.70
CA SER A 360 -5.08 9.53 -12.79
C SER A 360 -5.86 8.25 -12.42
N LYS A 361 -7.19 8.28 -12.43
CA LYS A 361 -8.03 7.09 -12.18
C LYS A 361 -7.88 6.02 -13.25
N TYR A 362 -7.55 6.39 -14.48
CA TYR A 362 -7.30 5.42 -15.56
C TYR A 362 -6.10 4.54 -15.27
N ILE A 363 -4.99 5.17 -14.91
CA ILE A 363 -3.71 4.48 -14.66
C ILE A 363 -3.87 3.53 -13.48
N ALA A 364 -4.53 3.98 -12.42
CA ALA A 364 -4.75 3.20 -11.22
C ALA A 364 -5.57 1.93 -11.45
N LEU A 365 -6.62 1.97 -12.27
CA LEU A 365 -7.55 0.84 -12.48
C LEU A 365 -7.05 -0.18 -13.52
N ASN A 366 -6.38 0.26 -14.60
CA ASN A 366 -5.84 -0.62 -15.63
C ASN A 366 -4.85 -1.67 -15.07
N GLY A 367 -4.11 -1.31 -14.02
CA GLY A 367 -3.17 -2.20 -13.35
C GLY A 367 -3.78 -3.47 -12.76
N TYR A 368 -5.13 -3.52 -12.57
CA TYR A 368 -5.84 -4.60 -11.88
C TYR A 368 -6.63 -5.52 -12.80
N GLY A 369 -6.34 -5.53 -14.11
CA GLY A 369 -7.06 -6.35 -15.09
C GLY A 369 -8.49 -5.85 -15.36
N LEU A 370 -8.70 -4.55 -15.19
CA LEU A 370 -9.90 -3.82 -15.59
C LEU A 370 -9.59 -3.01 -16.84
N GLU A 371 -10.33 -3.22 -17.92
CA GLU A 371 -10.19 -2.48 -19.18
C GLU A 371 -11.14 -1.27 -19.18
N ILE A 372 -10.60 -0.06 -19.32
CA ILE A 372 -11.39 1.14 -19.50
C ILE A 372 -11.53 1.40 -21.00
N VAL A 373 -12.70 1.08 -21.55
CA VAL A 373 -12.98 1.22 -22.98
C VAL A 373 -13.42 2.61 -23.36
N GLU A 374 -14.00 3.36 -22.41
CA GLU A 374 -14.51 4.70 -22.65
C GLU A 374 -14.44 5.56 -21.38
N ARG A 375 -14.12 6.85 -21.52
CA ARG A 375 -14.32 7.86 -20.50
C ARG A 375 -15.65 8.56 -20.71
N VAL A 376 -16.54 8.48 -19.72
CA VAL A 376 -17.79 9.24 -19.70
C VAL A 376 -17.60 10.50 -18.86
N PRO A 377 -17.70 11.71 -19.42
CA PRO A 377 -17.59 12.96 -18.67
C PRO A 377 -18.70 13.09 -17.62
N LEU A 378 -18.31 13.61 -16.45
CA LEU A 378 -19.25 13.92 -15.36
C LEU A 378 -19.00 15.37 -14.90
N GLU A 379 -19.24 16.31 -15.80
CA GLU A 379 -19.02 17.73 -15.55
C GLU A 379 -20.26 18.39 -14.96
N VAL A 380 -20.04 19.25 -13.99
CA VAL A 380 -21.05 20.10 -13.36
C VAL A 380 -20.76 21.56 -13.74
N PRO A 381 -21.74 22.32 -14.21
CA PRO A 381 -21.54 23.75 -14.46
C PRO A 381 -21.01 24.47 -13.21
N PRO A 382 -19.99 25.31 -13.34
CA PRO A 382 -19.43 26.02 -12.20
C PRO A 382 -20.45 27.03 -11.66
N THR A 383 -20.55 27.11 -10.34
CA THR A 383 -21.21 28.20 -9.62
C THR A 383 -20.16 29.19 -9.10
N ASP A 384 -20.54 30.34 -8.62
CA ASP A 384 -19.59 31.27 -8.02
C ASP A 384 -18.84 30.66 -6.84
N ALA A 385 -19.51 29.80 -6.05
CA ALA A 385 -18.92 29.11 -4.91
C ALA A 385 -17.95 27.96 -5.30
N THR A 386 -18.15 27.31 -6.45
CA THR A 386 -17.35 26.16 -6.88
C THR A 386 -16.26 26.52 -7.90
N ARG A 387 -16.27 27.73 -8.45
CA ARG A 387 -15.38 28.13 -9.56
C ARG A 387 -13.90 27.97 -9.22
N ASP A 388 -13.45 28.48 -8.09
CA ASP A 388 -12.03 28.40 -7.68
C ASP A 388 -11.61 26.95 -7.38
N TYR A 389 -12.47 26.16 -6.76
CA TYR A 389 -12.26 24.75 -6.53
C TYR A 389 -12.11 23.94 -7.84
N LEU A 390 -12.98 24.19 -8.82
CA LEU A 390 -12.92 23.52 -10.11
C LEU A 390 -11.70 23.96 -10.93
N ARG A 391 -11.31 25.24 -10.83
CA ARG A 391 -10.09 25.78 -11.44
C ARG A 391 -8.85 25.08 -10.84
N THR A 392 -8.73 24.94 -9.54
CA THR A 392 -7.65 24.19 -8.88
C THR A 392 -7.62 22.73 -9.35
N LYS A 393 -8.77 22.09 -9.50
CA LYS A 393 -8.84 20.71 -10.05
C LYS A 393 -8.27 20.64 -11.46
N ARG A 394 -8.58 21.62 -12.34
CA ARG A 394 -8.07 21.64 -13.70
C ARG A 394 -6.57 21.93 -13.75
N GLU A 395 -6.13 22.99 -13.08
CA GLU A 395 -4.78 23.54 -13.23
C GLU A 395 -3.72 22.78 -12.41
N LYS A 396 -4.03 22.39 -11.16
CA LYS A 396 -3.08 21.74 -10.25
C LYS A 396 -3.23 20.21 -10.21
N LEU A 397 -4.42 19.67 -10.53
CA LEU A 397 -4.70 18.24 -10.43
C LEU A 397 -4.97 17.57 -11.79
N GLY A 398 -4.80 18.28 -12.89
CA GLY A 398 -4.90 17.75 -14.25
C GLY A 398 -6.29 17.24 -14.67
N HIS A 399 -7.36 17.69 -14.02
CA HIS A 399 -8.72 17.28 -14.38
C HIS A 399 -9.13 17.81 -15.75
N LEU A 400 -9.79 16.95 -16.54
CA LEU A 400 -10.30 17.27 -17.86
C LEU A 400 -11.68 17.95 -17.73
N LEU A 401 -11.68 19.24 -17.46
CA LEU A 401 -12.88 20.07 -17.32
C LEU A 401 -12.95 21.07 -18.47
N LYS A 402 -14.09 21.10 -19.20
CA LYS A 402 -14.32 22.00 -20.34
C LYS A 402 -15.13 23.25 -19.97
N LEU A 403 -15.88 23.17 -18.86
CA LEU A 403 -16.80 24.21 -18.43
C LEU A 403 -16.17 25.26 -17.50
N VAL A 404 -14.89 25.10 -17.15
CA VAL A 404 -14.15 25.99 -16.21
C VAL A 404 -12.98 26.64 -16.92
#